data_36a938a298ca0a9d78df00ff2fea0fd9
#
_entry.id   36a938a298ca0a9d78df00ff2fea0fd9
#
_cell.length_a   1.000
_cell.length_b   1.000
_cell.length_c   1.000
_cell.angle_alpha   90.00
_cell.angle_beta   90.00
_cell.angle_gamma   90.00
#
_symmetry.space_group_name_H-M   'P 1'
#
loop_
_entity.id
_entity.type
_entity.pdbx_description
1 polymer ?
#
loop_
_entity_poly.entity_id
_entity_poly.type
_entity_poly.pdbx_seq_one_letter_code
_entity_poly.pdbx_strand_id
1 'polypeptide(L)'
;LSFPALPFFTAGLRPELFAGAGTQSAHRVLLVTALSVLVLAGFAFRANGLSSEGLSDDELNKLSAVNEYRTQGLTSANGEHPLLMKALLTVSVIAAEKWNQTSLVAGHPELNVPVETSLRFPVALFGAFAAVLIYLVAAELFGLETGLIAAALWAFDPLAIGFNRIAKEDTFLIFFFLLANFFWLRGQRVAESQPERNPERFYWATAAAFGAMLASKYVPMLIAITVSYNYAFQRIPVTRWVIGKKRFLKFFFVMGVVFLICNPTILLPGTWKAMSNFTSYRNMAHDSYEFMGGLYPHRFQDWFRGEPWYFYFALIATKLPVLSLFSFGLGLGLLFRRKSGDGRYFLLLWFSLWALSFMIPGGKFTRYLTSVLPAILITAAIGVQFAARRLGRLCARVFENESLKVYARAALASLVIISAFWSAARAAPHYRLYMSVLGGGHAKAGAYFPQDEFYDAYMQDVMIEIAKRARPDARVAGELPSLASYYAQRANRPDLACVEFSDPQELEKLVPGDFLIDARGRTYLNNQVMLARLRQVSQPVLTISVGSVPAAYVYVLDQTSLAALRGELQNRER
;
A
#
# COMPACT_ATOMS: atom_id res chain seq x y z
N LEU A 1 -2.65 19.75 33.61
CA LEU A 1 -1.66 18.97 32.85
C LEU A 1 -1.26 19.78 31.62
N SER A 2 -0.26 20.67 31.78
CA SER A 2 0.35 21.40 30.67
C SER A 2 1.22 20.39 29.88
N PHE A 3 0.74 19.97 28.73
CA PHE A 3 1.58 19.26 27.78
C PHE A 3 2.72 20.19 27.35
N PRO A 4 4.00 19.79 27.46
CA PRO A 4 5.08 20.57 26.91
C PRO A 4 4.85 20.64 25.40
N ALA A 5 4.74 21.85 24.85
CA ALA A 5 4.60 22.09 23.42
C ALA A 5 5.73 21.31 22.72
N LEU A 6 5.36 20.33 21.89
CA LEU A 6 6.29 19.50 21.14
C LEU A 6 7.18 20.42 20.30
N PRO A 7 8.47 20.57 20.58
CA PRO A 7 9.35 21.54 19.90
C PRO A 7 9.56 21.23 18.42
N PHE A 8 8.95 20.14 17.92
CA PHE A 8 9.09 19.64 16.56
C PHE A 8 8.35 20.46 15.50
N PHE A 9 7.26 21.14 15.85
CA PHE A 9 6.44 21.91 14.89
C PHE A 9 6.92 23.35 14.66
N THR A 10 7.85 23.85 15.46
CA THR A 10 8.12 25.30 15.51
C THR A 10 9.28 25.79 14.66
N ALA A 11 10.09 24.92 14.07
CA ALA A 11 11.36 25.31 13.48
C ALA A 11 11.45 25.22 11.95
N GLY A 12 10.32 25.06 11.24
CA GLY A 12 10.25 25.06 9.76
C GLY A 12 9.86 26.41 9.14
N LEU A 13 9.55 27.42 9.96
CA LEU A 13 9.20 28.75 9.48
C LEU A 13 10.48 29.61 9.44
N ARG A 14 10.84 30.13 8.26
CA ARG A 14 11.85 31.19 8.17
C ARG A 14 11.33 32.38 8.98
N PRO A 15 12.06 32.84 10.01
CA PRO A 15 11.59 33.97 10.86
C PRO A 15 11.42 35.26 10.08
N GLU A 16 12.09 35.40 8.95
CA GLU A 16 12.20 36.62 8.15
C GLU A 16 10.96 36.99 7.33
N LEU A 17 9.95 36.11 7.26
CA LEU A 17 8.73 36.35 6.46
C LEU A 17 7.52 36.85 7.28
N PHE A 18 7.62 36.94 8.62
CA PHE A 18 6.48 37.28 9.46
C PHE A 18 6.90 38.21 10.62
N ALA A 19 6.70 39.47 10.43
CA ALA A 19 6.80 40.47 11.48
C ALA A 19 5.54 40.37 12.40
N GLY A 20 5.75 39.98 13.66
CA GLY A 20 4.75 40.01 14.72
C GLY A 20 4.47 38.66 15.39
N ALA A 21 4.60 38.57 16.71
CA ALA A 21 4.38 37.35 17.51
C ALA A 21 2.96 36.77 17.39
N GLY A 22 1.96 37.61 17.19
CA GLY A 22 0.57 37.22 17.03
C GLY A 22 0.25 36.54 15.73
N THR A 23 0.86 36.97 14.61
CA THR A 23 0.66 36.37 13.28
C THR A 23 1.33 34.97 13.16
N GLN A 24 2.45 34.74 13.84
CA GLN A 24 3.09 33.42 13.87
C GLN A 24 2.23 32.36 14.57
N SER A 25 1.52 32.72 15.63
CA SER A 25 0.60 31.82 16.34
C SER A 25 -0.58 31.43 15.44
N ALA A 26 -1.22 32.39 14.76
CA ALA A 26 -2.36 32.13 13.88
C ALA A 26 -1.99 31.20 12.70
N HIS A 27 -0.82 31.41 12.06
CA HIS A 27 -0.37 30.54 10.97
C HIS A 27 -0.06 29.10 11.43
N ARG A 28 0.46 28.92 12.64
CA ARG A 28 0.68 27.58 13.22
C ARG A 28 -0.64 26.87 13.50
N VAL A 29 -1.60 27.58 14.08
CA VAL A 29 -2.94 27.03 14.33
C VAL A 29 -3.58 26.60 13.02
N LEU A 30 -3.57 27.46 11.99
CA LEU A 30 -4.11 27.15 10.67
C LEU A 30 -3.45 25.92 10.05
N LEU A 31 -2.12 25.82 10.13
CA LEU A 31 -1.37 24.66 9.61
C LEU A 31 -1.73 23.36 10.33
N VAL A 32 -1.76 23.39 11.66
CA VAL A 32 -2.13 22.21 12.47
C VAL A 32 -3.57 21.80 12.16
N THR A 33 -4.49 22.77 12.09
CA THR A 33 -5.89 22.51 11.72
C THR A 33 -5.99 21.88 10.32
N ALA A 34 -5.30 22.44 9.32
CA ALA A 34 -5.30 21.90 7.97
C ALA A 34 -4.77 20.44 7.93
N LEU A 35 -3.66 20.16 8.60
CA LEU A 35 -3.11 18.80 8.68
C LEU A 35 -4.05 17.85 9.42
N SER A 36 -4.67 18.31 10.52
CA SER A 36 -5.66 17.50 11.26
C SER A 36 -6.86 17.15 10.40
N VAL A 37 -7.39 18.11 9.64
CA VAL A 37 -8.48 17.88 8.69
C VAL A 37 -8.07 16.88 7.60
N LEU A 38 -6.88 17.02 7.04
CA LEU A 38 -6.37 16.08 6.03
C LEU A 38 -6.21 14.65 6.59
N VAL A 39 -5.69 14.51 7.81
CA VAL A 39 -5.54 13.20 8.46
C VAL A 39 -6.91 12.59 8.75
N LEU A 40 -7.84 13.36 9.32
CA LEU A 40 -9.18 12.88 9.66
C LEU A 40 -9.97 12.48 8.40
N ALA A 41 -9.96 13.33 7.37
CA ALA A 41 -10.63 13.03 6.11
C ALA A 41 -9.96 11.84 5.40
N GLY A 42 -8.64 11.81 5.34
CA GLY A 42 -7.88 10.69 4.79
C GLY A 42 -8.09 9.38 5.56
N PHE A 43 -8.26 9.46 6.89
CA PHE A 43 -8.62 8.32 7.72
C PHE A 43 -10.06 7.86 7.45
N ALA A 44 -11.01 8.79 7.35
CA ALA A 44 -12.39 8.46 7.04
C ALA A 44 -12.51 7.66 5.73
N PHE A 45 -11.80 8.06 4.66
CA PHE A 45 -11.74 7.26 3.42
C PHE A 45 -11.13 5.87 3.63
N ARG A 46 -10.08 5.76 4.44
CA ARG A 46 -9.40 4.47 4.70
C ARG A 46 -10.21 3.56 5.61
N ALA A 47 -10.94 4.11 6.56
CA ALA A 47 -11.75 3.36 7.52
C ALA A 47 -13.16 3.00 6.99
N ASN A 48 -13.67 3.71 5.97
CA ASN A 48 -14.99 3.48 5.41
C ASN A 48 -15.13 2.09 4.77
N GLY A 49 -15.98 1.22 5.33
CA GLY A 49 -16.27 -0.09 4.78
C GLY A 49 -15.04 -1.02 4.74
N LEU A 50 -14.24 -1.10 5.81
CA LEU A 50 -13.09 -2.03 5.88
C LEU A 50 -13.51 -3.51 5.77
N SER A 51 -14.74 -3.84 6.14
CA SER A 51 -15.32 -5.18 6.01
C SER A 51 -16.20 -5.36 4.77
N SER A 52 -16.29 -4.38 3.87
CA SER A 52 -17.07 -4.50 2.62
C SER A 52 -16.45 -5.47 1.61
N GLU A 53 -15.26 -5.93 1.86
CA GLU A 53 -14.52 -6.90 1.06
C GLU A 53 -14.04 -8.03 1.98
N GLY A 54 -14.13 -9.28 1.53
CA GLY A 54 -13.56 -10.42 2.22
C GLY A 54 -12.04 -10.28 2.41
N LEU A 55 -11.45 -11.13 3.25
CA LEU A 55 -10.00 -11.25 3.38
C LEU A 55 -9.40 -11.75 2.06
N SER A 56 -8.19 -11.34 1.79
CA SER A 56 -7.34 -11.99 0.79
C SER A 56 -6.60 -13.18 1.39
N ASP A 57 -6.01 -14.03 0.55
CA ASP A 57 -5.15 -15.14 0.99
C ASP A 57 -3.99 -14.63 1.86
N ASP A 58 -3.35 -13.56 1.46
CA ASP A 58 -2.30 -12.88 2.23
C ASP A 58 -2.77 -12.43 3.63
N GLU A 59 -4.00 -11.90 3.74
CA GLU A 59 -4.58 -11.44 5.00
C GLU A 59 -5.00 -12.62 5.89
N LEU A 60 -5.47 -13.73 5.30
CA LEU A 60 -5.74 -14.95 6.02
C LEU A 60 -4.48 -15.52 6.67
N ASN A 61 -3.34 -15.49 5.98
CA ASN A 61 -2.05 -15.90 6.53
C ASN A 61 -1.64 -15.02 7.74
N LYS A 62 -1.96 -13.70 7.70
CA LYS A 62 -1.73 -12.81 8.84
C LYS A 62 -2.68 -13.12 10.01
N LEU A 63 -3.94 -13.36 9.73
CA LEU A 63 -4.93 -13.75 10.76
C LEU A 63 -4.53 -15.06 11.43
N SER A 64 -4.07 -16.05 10.65
CA SER A 64 -3.57 -17.32 11.19
C SER A 64 -2.38 -17.11 12.12
N ALA A 65 -1.42 -16.25 11.73
CA ALA A 65 -0.30 -15.90 12.60
C ALA A 65 -0.75 -15.15 13.88
N VAL A 66 -1.71 -14.23 13.78
CA VAL A 66 -2.32 -13.55 14.94
C VAL A 66 -2.93 -14.57 15.91
N ASN A 67 -3.68 -15.54 15.41
CA ASN A 67 -4.30 -16.58 16.23
C ASN A 67 -3.25 -17.49 16.89
N GLU A 68 -2.18 -17.84 16.18
CA GLU A 68 -1.07 -18.61 16.73
C GLU A 68 -0.34 -17.85 17.85
N TYR A 69 -0.06 -16.55 17.66
CA TYR A 69 0.55 -15.72 18.72
C TYR A 69 -0.31 -15.62 19.97
N ARG A 70 -1.62 -15.64 19.84
CA ARG A 70 -2.55 -15.58 20.98
C ARG A 70 -2.61 -16.89 21.78
N THR A 71 -2.45 -18.03 21.11
CA THR A 71 -2.58 -19.35 21.73
C THR A 71 -1.25 -19.93 22.20
N GLN A 72 -0.17 -19.64 21.48
CA GLN A 72 1.14 -20.25 21.70
C GLN A 72 2.24 -19.23 22.09
N GLY A 73 1.92 -17.93 22.12
CA GLY A 73 2.91 -16.86 22.32
C GLY A 73 3.70 -16.56 21.05
N LEU A 74 4.91 -16.04 21.22
CA LEU A 74 5.77 -15.68 20.07
C LEU A 74 6.30 -16.95 19.38
N THR A 75 5.81 -17.19 18.18
CA THR A 75 6.22 -18.28 17.29
C THR A 75 6.85 -17.74 16.01
N SER A 76 7.28 -18.64 15.14
CA SER A 76 7.75 -18.31 13.79
C SER A 76 6.65 -18.27 12.72
N ALA A 77 5.38 -18.16 13.13
CA ALA A 77 4.25 -18.07 12.22
C ALA A 77 4.43 -16.92 11.21
N ASN A 78 4.26 -17.22 9.91
CA ASN A 78 4.49 -16.28 8.82
C ASN A 78 5.87 -15.57 8.94
N GLY A 79 6.92 -16.35 9.23
CA GLY A 79 8.27 -15.88 9.59
C GLY A 79 9.02 -15.20 8.45
N GLU A 80 8.63 -15.41 7.21
CA GLU A 80 9.13 -14.70 6.01
C GLU A 80 8.81 -13.19 6.06
N HIS A 81 7.88 -12.77 6.92
CA HIS A 81 7.57 -11.38 7.20
C HIS A 81 7.92 -11.02 8.65
N PRO A 82 8.46 -9.81 8.92
CA PRO A 82 8.79 -9.36 10.27
C PRO A 82 7.56 -9.23 11.19
N LEU A 83 7.82 -9.14 12.51
CA LEU A 83 6.77 -9.19 13.51
C LEU A 83 5.99 -7.89 13.70
N LEU A 84 6.62 -6.71 13.55
CA LEU A 84 6.06 -5.42 14.01
C LEU A 84 4.62 -5.19 13.56
N MET A 85 4.34 -5.38 12.27
CA MET A 85 2.97 -5.25 11.77
C MET A 85 2.05 -6.28 12.43
N LYS A 86 2.44 -7.56 12.45
CA LYS A 86 1.62 -8.65 13.02
C LYS A 86 1.31 -8.41 14.51
N ALA A 87 2.25 -7.85 15.26
CA ALA A 87 2.01 -7.46 16.65
C ALA A 87 0.93 -6.37 16.77
N LEU A 88 0.97 -5.35 15.90
CA LEU A 88 -0.06 -4.32 15.86
C LEU A 88 -1.42 -4.86 15.42
N LEU A 89 -1.46 -5.80 14.46
CA LEU A 89 -2.68 -6.51 14.08
C LEU A 89 -3.23 -7.33 15.25
N THR A 90 -2.37 -8.03 15.99
CA THR A 90 -2.77 -8.82 17.17
C THR A 90 -3.42 -7.94 18.23
N VAL A 91 -2.81 -6.80 18.56
CA VAL A 91 -3.39 -5.84 19.52
C VAL A 91 -4.75 -5.34 19.04
N SER A 92 -4.88 -5.03 17.75
CA SER A 92 -6.14 -4.55 17.17
C SER A 92 -7.26 -5.60 17.23
N VAL A 93 -6.94 -6.86 16.88
CA VAL A 93 -7.90 -7.98 16.95
C VAL A 93 -8.36 -8.22 18.39
N ILE A 94 -7.43 -8.27 19.36
CA ILE A 94 -7.77 -8.43 20.77
C ILE A 94 -8.65 -7.27 21.28
N ALA A 95 -8.33 -6.03 20.88
CA ALA A 95 -9.12 -4.85 21.26
C ALA A 95 -10.54 -4.92 20.69
N ALA A 96 -10.68 -5.30 19.43
CA ALA A 96 -11.98 -5.46 18.78
C ALA A 96 -12.83 -6.57 19.42
N GLU A 97 -12.23 -7.72 19.76
CA GLU A 97 -12.93 -8.80 20.44
C GLU A 97 -13.41 -8.39 21.84
N LYS A 98 -12.56 -7.70 22.62
CA LYS A 98 -12.97 -7.16 23.92
C LYS A 98 -14.10 -6.14 23.77
N TRP A 99 -14.04 -5.29 22.76
CA TRP A 99 -15.12 -4.37 22.43
C TRP A 99 -16.41 -5.13 22.12
N ASN A 100 -16.36 -6.13 21.26
CA ASN A 100 -17.51 -6.95 20.86
C ASN A 100 -18.15 -7.71 22.04
N GLN A 101 -17.41 -7.96 23.12
CA GLN A 101 -17.91 -8.61 24.34
C GLN A 101 -18.58 -7.63 25.32
N THR A 102 -18.59 -6.33 25.05
CA THR A 102 -19.20 -5.34 25.94
C THR A 102 -20.72 -5.40 25.92
N SER A 103 -21.36 -5.04 27.03
CA SER A 103 -22.82 -4.95 27.12
C SER A 103 -23.42 -3.93 26.12
N LEU A 104 -22.63 -2.92 25.74
CA LEU A 104 -23.03 -1.95 24.72
C LEU A 104 -23.23 -2.62 23.35
N VAL A 105 -22.28 -3.46 22.92
CA VAL A 105 -22.38 -4.19 21.64
C VAL A 105 -23.47 -5.28 21.72
N ALA A 106 -23.65 -5.91 22.89
CA ALA A 106 -24.75 -6.86 23.08
C ALA A 106 -26.14 -6.21 22.89
N GLY A 107 -26.29 -4.94 23.29
CA GLY A 107 -27.52 -4.16 23.06
C GLY A 107 -27.59 -3.50 21.67
N HIS A 108 -26.46 -3.37 20.98
CA HIS A 108 -26.32 -2.69 19.71
C HIS A 108 -25.43 -3.49 18.75
N PRO A 109 -25.96 -4.58 18.12
CA PRO A 109 -25.17 -5.46 17.24
C PRO A 109 -24.53 -4.76 16.05
N GLU A 110 -25.06 -3.60 15.64
CA GLU A 110 -24.50 -2.75 14.58
C GLU A 110 -23.13 -2.17 14.95
N LEU A 111 -22.77 -2.10 16.24
CA LEU A 111 -21.48 -1.66 16.74
C LEU A 111 -20.43 -2.79 16.76
N ASN A 112 -20.80 -3.99 16.35
CA ASN A 112 -19.86 -5.10 16.24
C ASN A 112 -18.76 -4.82 15.23
N VAL A 113 -17.52 -5.08 15.61
CA VAL A 113 -16.34 -4.88 14.76
C VAL A 113 -15.96 -6.22 14.12
N PRO A 114 -16.18 -6.40 12.80
CA PRO A 114 -15.78 -7.60 12.09
C PRO A 114 -14.27 -7.83 12.13
N VAL A 115 -13.84 -9.08 11.97
CA VAL A 115 -12.41 -9.44 11.97
C VAL A 115 -11.65 -8.75 10.86
N GLU A 116 -12.24 -8.58 9.68
CA GLU A 116 -11.69 -7.86 8.54
C GLU A 116 -11.36 -6.41 8.92
N THR A 117 -12.30 -5.75 9.60
CA THR A 117 -12.11 -4.37 10.10
C THR A 117 -10.99 -4.32 11.13
N SER A 118 -11.00 -5.22 12.12
CA SER A 118 -9.98 -5.22 13.18
C SER A 118 -8.58 -5.47 12.64
N LEU A 119 -8.45 -6.35 11.63
CA LEU A 119 -7.18 -6.67 11.00
C LEU A 119 -6.64 -5.50 10.16
N ARG A 120 -7.51 -4.76 9.45
CA ARG A 120 -7.14 -3.67 8.53
C ARG A 120 -6.99 -2.31 9.22
N PHE A 121 -7.58 -2.13 10.39
CA PHE A 121 -7.61 -0.85 11.12
C PHE A 121 -6.22 -0.24 11.38
N PRO A 122 -5.20 -0.97 11.88
CA PRO A 122 -3.86 -0.40 12.09
C PRO A 122 -3.23 0.11 10.79
N VAL A 123 -3.45 -0.58 9.69
CA VAL A 123 -2.91 -0.19 8.37
C VAL A 123 -3.57 1.10 7.88
N ALA A 124 -4.90 1.22 8.02
CA ALA A 124 -5.65 2.42 7.70
C ALA A 124 -5.19 3.64 8.52
N LEU A 125 -4.93 3.42 9.81
CA LEU A 125 -4.45 4.45 10.74
C LEU A 125 -3.05 4.95 10.36
N PHE A 126 -2.09 4.05 10.18
CA PHE A 126 -0.72 4.39 9.77
C PHE A 126 -0.70 5.06 8.38
N GLY A 127 -1.54 4.58 7.45
CA GLY A 127 -1.72 5.18 6.13
C GLY A 127 -2.25 6.62 6.18
N ALA A 128 -3.16 6.93 7.09
CA ALA A 128 -3.65 8.29 7.30
C ALA A 128 -2.57 9.20 7.89
N PHE A 129 -1.86 8.74 8.93
CA PHE A 129 -0.76 9.50 9.55
C PHE A 129 0.45 9.68 8.64
N ALA A 130 0.64 8.84 7.63
CA ALA A 130 1.69 9.02 6.62
C ALA A 130 1.55 10.37 5.89
N ALA A 131 0.35 10.95 5.78
CA ALA A 131 0.14 12.30 5.25
C ALA A 131 0.96 13.37 6.00
N VAL A 132 1.04 13.27 7.33
CA VAL A 132 1.85 14.18 8.15
C VAL A 132 3.34 14.02 7.84
N LEU A 133 3.81 12.79 7.70
CA LEU A 133 5.22 12.52 7.40
C LEU A 133 5.60 12.98 5.99
N ILE A 134 4.70 12.81 5.01
CA ILE A 134 4.86 13.32 3.65
C ILE A 134 4.93 14.86 3.68
N TYR A 135 4.03 15.52 4.44
CA TYR A 135 4.12 16.96 4.66
C TYR A 135 5.49 17.35 5.21
N LEU A 136 5.94 16.69 6.29
CA LEU A 136 7.19 17.04 6.97
C LEU A 136 8.41 16.85 6.06
N VAL A 137 8.52 15.73 5.36
CA VAL A 137 9.63 15.45 4.41
C VAL A 137 9.61 16.45 3.25
N ALA A 138 8.45 16.67 2.62
CA ALA A 138 8.34 17.57 1.50
C ALA A 138 8.56 19.04 1.90
N ALA A 139 8.13 19.44 3.11
CA ALA A 139 8.37 20.78 3.65
C ALA A 139 9.86 21.02 3.92
N GLU A 140 10.59 20.01 4.43
CA GLU A 140 12.04 20.10 4.64
C GLU A 140 12.81 20.23 3.30
N LEU A 141 12.33 19.57 2.24
CA LEU A 141 13.01 19.57 0.94
C LEU A 141 12.60 20.74 0.02
N PHE A 142 11.31 21.12 0.01
CA PHE A 142 10.72 22.01 -1.01
C PHE A 142 9.86 23.15 -0.44
N GLY A 143 9.64 23.17 0.88
CA GLY A 143 8.86 24.19 1.58
C GLY A 143 7.41 23.78 1.87
N LEU A 144 6.76 24.57 2.74
CA LEU A 144 5.47 24.27 3.37
C LEU A 144 4.33 24.08 2.35
N GLU A 145 4.26 24.92 1.32
CA GLU A 145 3.23 24.86 0.27
C GLU A 145 3.26 23.50 -0.46
N THR A 146 4.46 23.06 -0.88
CA THR A 146 4.64 21.73 -1.51
C THR A 146 4.27 20.61 -0.55
N GLY A 147 4.65 20.75 0.73
CA GLY A 147 4.31 19.76 1.76
C GLY A 147 2.82 19.60 1.95
N LEU A 148 2.05 20.70 2.05
CA LEU A 148 0.60 20.65 2.22
C LEU A 148 -0.11 20.02 1.00
N ILE A 149 0.31 20.41 -0.20
CA ILE A 149 -0.27 19.85 -1.43
C ILE A 149 0.02 18.33 -1.51
N ALA A 150 1.25 17.91 -1.21
CA ALA A 150 1.62 16.50 -1.22
C ALA A 150 0.84 15.68 -0.19
N ALA A 151 0.67 16.20 1.03
CA ALA A 151 -0.15 15.57 2.07
C ALA A 151 -1.62 15.44 1.66
N ALA A 152 -2.18 16.48 1.03
CA ALA A 152 -3.56 16.46 0.54
C ALA A 152 -3.73 15.44 -0.61
N LEU A 153 -2.79 15.37 -1.54
CA LEU A 153 -2.80 14.36 -2.59
C LEU A 153 -2.74 12.94 -2.01
N TRP A 154 -1.86 12.69 -1.02
CA TRP A 154 -1.81 11.38 -0.34
C TRP A 154 -3.10 11.04 0.40
N ALA A 155 -3.71 12.02 1.06
CA ALA A 155 -4.95 11.83 1.81
C ALA A 155 -6.09 11.33 0.90
N PHE A 156 -6.12 11.79 -0.36
CA PHE A 156 -7.22 11.58 -1.30
C PHE A 156 -6.85 10.79 -2.56
N ASP A 157 -5.64 10.26 -2.67
CA ASP A 157 -5.28 9.40 -3.80
C ASP A 157 -5.92 8.02 -3.65
N PRO A 158 -6.74 7.55 -4.63
CA PRO A 158 -7.44 6.26 -4.53
C PRO A 158 -6.48 5.07 -4.40
N LEU A 159 -5.33 5.12 -5.08
CA LEU A 159 -4.34 4.04 -5.04
C LEU A 159 -3.68 3.95 -3.66
N ALA A 160 -3.29 5.10 -3.09
CA ALA A 160 -2.78 5.17 -1.71
C ALA A 160 -3.80 4.65 -0.70
N ILE A 161 -5.07 5.08 -0.83
CA ILE A 161 -6.15 4.63 0.05
C ILE A 161 -6.33 3.12 -0.09
N GLY A 162 -6.42 2.60 -1.32
CA GLY A 162 -6.63 1.18 -1.61
C GLY A 162 -5.57 0.28 -0.98
N PHE A 163 -4.28 0.64 -1.09
CA PHE A 163 -3.19 -0.12 -0.46
C PHE A 163 -3.14 0.01 1.07
N ASN A 164 -3.55 1.16 1.62
CA ASN A 164 -3.60 1.35 3.07
C ASN A 164 -4.83 0.70 3.75
N ARG A 165 -5.60 -0.10 3.02
CA ARG A 165 -6.77 -0.85 3.52
C ARG A 165 -6.55 -2.37 3.53
N ILE A 166 -5.38 -2.83 3.14
CA ILE A 166 -5.00 -4.24 3.15
C ILE A 166 -4.05 -4.49 4.33
N ALA A 167 -4.22 -5.57 5.07
CA ALA A 167 -3.33 -5.93 6.18
C ALA A 167 -1.98 -6.43 5.65
N LYS A 168 -1.20 -5.48 5.06
CA LYS A 168 0.12 -5.71 4.47
C LYS A 168 1.18 -4.77 5.03
N GLU A 169 2.42 -5.21 4.93
CA GLU A 169 3.61 -4.57 5.48
C GLU A 169 3.96 -3.23 4.84
N ASP A 170 3.54 -3.01 3.59
CA ASP A 170 4.00 -1.90 2.75
C ASP A 170 3.67 -0.52 3.34
N THR A 171 2.53 -0.37 4.01
CA THR A 171 2.14 0.88 4.68
C THR A 171 3.05 1.20 5.86
N PHE A 172 3.41 0.21 6.67
CA PHE A 172 4.32 0.41 7.80
C PHE A 172 5.74 0.67 7.33
N LEU A 173 6.20 -0.05 6.30
CA LEU A 173 7.49 0.17 5.66
C LEU A 173 7.65 1.64 5.27
N ILE A 174 6.69 2.18 4.50
CA ILE A 174 6.78 3.56 4.00
C ILE A 174 6.60 4.59 5.13
N PHE A 175 5.77 4.30 6.12
CA PHE A 175 5.61 5.17 7.28
C PHE A 175 6.94 5.35 8.03
N PHE A 176 7.61 4.27 8.39
CA PHE A 176 8.88 4.34 9.11
C PHE A 176 10.03 4.84 8.22
N PHE A 177 10.01 4.58 6.93
CA PHE A 177 10.94 5.18 5.97
C PHE A 177 10.81 6.71 5.93
N LEU A 178 9.60 7.23 5.83
CA LEU A 178 9.33 8.67 5.86
C LEU A 178 9.72 9.28 7.21
N LEU A 179 9.43 8.61 8.32
CA LEU A 179 9.81 9.04 9.66
C LEU A 179 11.32 9.13 9.81
N ALA A 180 12.06 8.12 9.34
CA ALA A 180 13.51 8.11 9.34
C ALA A 180 14.09 9.28 8.52
N ASN A 181 13.56 9.51 7.31
CA ASN A 181 14.01 10.59 6.45
C ASN A 181 13.68 11.97 7.01
N PHE A 182 12.52 12.14 7.63
CA PHE A 182 12.18 13.38 8.33
C PHE A 182 13.21 13.69 9.42
N PHE A 183 13.52 12.73 10.29
CA PHE A 183 14.51 12.95 11.34
C PHE A 183 15.90 13.22 10.77
N TRP A 184 16.30 12.50 9.73
CA TRP A 184 17.57 12.73 9.05
C TRP A 184 17.69 14.15 8.49
N LEU A 185 16.72 14.58 7.69
CA LEU A 185 16.69 15.93 7.08
C LEU A 185 16.65 17.01 8.16
N ARG A 186 15.88 16.77 9.21
CA ARG A 186 15.80 17.69 10.34
C ARG A 186 17.11 17.81 11.09
N GLY A 187 17.80 16.69 11.33
CA GLY A 187 19.13 16.67 11.94
C GLY A 187 20.14 17.43 11.10
N GLN A 188 20.12 17.26 9.77
CA GLN A 188 20.98 18.00 8.86
C GLN A 188 20.71 19.50 8.93
N ARG A 189 19.45 19.92 8.90
CA ARG A 189 19.06 21.34 9.00
C ARG A 189 19.51 21.96 10.33
N VAL A 190 19.37 21.25 11.45
CA VAL A 190 19.84 21.73 12.75
C VAL A 190 21.35 21.90 12.74
N ALA A 191 22.11 20.94 12.19
CA ALA A 191 23.56 21.04 12.07
C ALA A 191 24.02 22.22 11.20
N GLU A 192 23.24 22.58 10.17
CA GLU A 192 23.54 23.66 9.25
C GLU A 192 23.18 25.05 9.78
N SER A 193 22.01 25.19 10.43
CA SER A 193 21.43 26.47 10.80
C SER A 193 21.58 26.82 12.27
N GLN A 194 21.96 25.88 13.13
CA GLN A 194 22.04 26.03 14.58
C GLN A 194 23.24 25.24 15.12
N PRO A 195 24.48 25.67 14.80
CA PRO A 195 25.71 24.93 15.14
C PRO A 195 25.90 24.70 16.65
N GLU A 196 25.30 25.57 17.50
CA GLU A 196 25.27 25.40 18.97
C GLU A 196 24.43 24.21 19.44
N ARG A 197 23.49 23.72 18.63
CA ARG A 197 22.57 22.61 18.98
C ARG A 197 23.13 21.28 18.49
N ASN A 198 23.18 20.32 19.41
CA ASN A 198 23.57 18.96 19.06
C ASN A 198 22.47 18.29 18.22
N PRO A 199 22.73 17.92 16.93
CA PRO A 199 21.77 17.23 16.07
C PRO A 199 21.67 15.73 16.36
N GLU A 200 22.49 15.16 17.23
CA GLU A 200 22.63 13.70 17.40
C GLU A 200 21.31 13.00 17.76
N ARG A 201 20.43 13.66 18.53
CA ARG A 201 19.12 13.09 18.85
C ARG A 201 18.28 12.74 17.61
N PHE A 202 18.40 13.53 16.55
CA PHE A 202 17.71 13.27 15.29
C PHE A 202 18.33 12.09 14.54
N TYR A 203 19.63 11.93 14.60
CA TYR A 203 20.33 10.79 13.98
C TYR A 203 20.01 9.48 14.70
N TRP A 204 19.90 9.49 16.04
CA TRP A 204 19.47 8.31 16.80
C TRP A 204 18.00 7.98 16.54
N ALA A 205 17.14 8.98 16.41
CA ALA A 205 15.75 8.79 16.00
C ALA A 205 15.65 8.23 14.56
N THR A 206 16.52 8.66 13.64
CA THR A 206 16.64 8.07 12.31
C THR A 206 17.02 6.60 12.37
N ALA A 207 18.03 6.25 13.16
CA ALA A 207 18.45 4.86 13.35
C ALA A 207 17.31 3.99 13.92
N ALA A 208 16.61 4.50 14.93
CA ALA A 208 15.45 3.82 15.51
C ALA A 208 14.32 3.61 14.48
N ALA A 209 14.00 4.65 13.69
CA ALA A 209 12.99 4.56 12.66
C ALA A 209 13.37 3.57 11.54
N PHE A 210 14.64 3.50 11.14
CA PHE A 210 15.11 2.46 10.21
C PHE A 210 15.04 1.06 10.82
N GLY A 211 15.32 0.91 12.13
CA GLY A 211 15.12 -0.36 12.83
C GLY A 211 13.66 -0.83 12.77
N ALA A 212 12.71 0.07 13.04
CA ALA A 212 11.27 -0.21 12.91
C ALA A 212 10.83 -0.46 11.46
N MET A 213 11.43 0.24 10.49
CA MET A 213 11.21 0.00 9.06
C MET A 213 11.58 -1.44 8.67
N LEU A 214 12.78 -1.89 9.05
CA LEU A 214 13.24 -3.26 8.79
C LEU A 214 12.40 -4.31 9.53
N ALA A 215 11.91 -3.97 10.74
CA ALA A 215 10.98 -4.80 11.50
C ALA A 215 9.55 -4.82 10.93
N SER A 216 9.25 -3.94 9.97
CA SER A 216 7.98 -3.96 9.22
C SER A 216 8.09 -4.81 7.95
N LYS A 217 9.18 -4.67 7.20
CA LYS A 217 9.48 -5.45 5.98
C LYS A 217 10.98 -5.53 5.75
N TYR A 218 11.50 -6.70 5.38
CA TYR A 218 12.93 -6.91 5.11
C TYR A 218 13.37 -6.26 3.79
N VAL A 219 13.35 -4.92 3.72
CA VAL A 219 13.68 -4.13 2.52
C VAL A 219 14.77 -3.10 2.84
N PRO A 220 16.03 -3.54 3.09
CA PRO A 220 17.12 -2.65 3.50
C PRO A 220 17.57 -1.68 2.40
N MET A 221 17.32 -1.95 1.13
CA MET A 221 17.76 -1.10 0.02
C MET A 221 17.18 0.32 0.08
N LEU A 222 16.05 0.56 0.73
CA LEU A 222 15.52 1.91 0.89
C LEU A 222 16.44 2.82 1.73
N ILE A 223 17.26 2.26 2.63
CA ILE A 223 18.27 3.02 3.40
C ILE A 223 19.28 3.67 2.46
N ALA A 224 19.59 3.01 1.34
CA ALA A 224 20.55 3.52 0.36
C ALA A 224 20.11 4.87 -0.25
N ILE A 225 18.80 5.17 -0.32
CA ILE A 225 18.25 6.45 -0.79
C ILE A 225 18.78 7.59 0.10
N THR A 226 18.60 7.45 1.41
CA THR A 226 19.03 8.44 2.41
C THR A 226 20.54 8.60 2.42
N VAL A 227 21.26 7.48 2.40
CA VAL A 227 22.73 7.48 2.41
C VAL A 227 23.27 8.13 1.14
N SER A 228 22.81 7.74 -0.03
CA SER A 228 23.26 8.28 -1.32
C SER A 228 22.97 9.78 -1.43
N TYR A 229 21.76 10.21 -1.01
CA TYR A 229 21.40 11.63 -1.00
C TYR A 229 22.34 12.44 -0.10
N ASN A 230 22.59 11.94 1.11
CA ASN A 230 23.43 12.65 2.06
C ASN A 230 24.88 12.79 1.58
N TYR A 231 25.47 11.71 1.10
CA TYR A 231 26.90 11.68 0.78
C TYR A 231 27.24 12.21 -0.62
N ALA A 232 26.36 12.03 -1.60
CA ALA A 232 26.66 12.37 -2.99
C ALA A 232 26.14 13.75 -3.41
N PHE A 233 24.99 14.19 -2.90
CA PHE A 233 24.28 15.33 -3.48
C PHE A 233 23.98 16.47 -2.51
N GLN A 234 23.97 16.23 -1.23
CA GLN A 234 23.74 17.28 -0.27
C GLN A 234 25.06 18.02 -0.01
N ARG A 235 25.09 19.36 -0.16
CA ARG A 235 26.22 20.17 0.28
C ARG A 235 26.47 19.96 1.76
N ILE A 236 27.66 19.54 2.13
CA ILE A 236 28.03 19.27 3.50
C ILE A 236 28.75 20.49 4.06
N PRO A 237 28.14 21.32 4.93
CA PRO A 237 28.88 22.28 5.70
C PRO A 237 29.88 21.55 6.63
N VAL A 238 30.98 22.21 6.96
CA VAL A 238 32.01 21.69 7.86
C VAL A 238 31.44 21.30 9.24
N THR A 239 30.34 21.95 9.66
CA THR A 239 29.63 21.72 10.92
C THR A 239 28.77 20.48 10.92
N ARG A 240 28.61 19.79 9.79
CA ARG A 240 27.81 18.60 9.71
C ARG A 240 28.33 17.47 10.55
N TRP A 241 27.36 16.61 10.89
CA TRP A 241 27.61 15.34 11.52
C TRP A 241 28.54 14.49 10.62
N VAL A 242 29.80 14.59 10.92
CA VAL A 242 30.78 13.69 10.32
C VAL A 242 30.61 12.35 11.02
N ILE A 243 30.18 11.34 10.29
CA ILE A 243 30.05 9.96 10.80
C ILE A 243 31.47 9.43 11.04
N GLY A 244 32.00 9.74 12.21
CA GLY A 244 33.21 9.07 12.70
C GLY A 244 32.90 7.62 13.06
N LYS A 245 33.91 6.75 13.07
CA LYS A 245 33.78 5.31 13.32
C LYS A 245 32.92 4.95 14.53
N LYS A 246 33.07 5.67 15.66
CA LYS A 246 32.25 5.42 16.87
C LYS A 246 30.77 5.77 16.68
N ARG A 247 30.43 6.85 15.98
CA ARG A 247 29.05 7.26 15.74
C ARG A 247 28.37 6.34 14.75
N PHE A 248 29.09 5.86 13.76
CA PHE A 248 28.61 4.88 12.81
C PHE A 248 28.22 3.57 13.50
N LEU A 249 29.08 3.04 14.38
CA LEU A 249 28.77 1.86 15.18
C LEU A 249 27.56 2.08 16.08
N LYS A 250 27.47 3.25 16.74
CA LYS A 250 26.30 3.60 17.58
C LYS A 250 25.01 3.68 16.77
N PHE A 251 25.07 4.22 15.55
CA PHE A 251 23.90 4.27 14.65
C PHE A 251 23.37 2.86 14.34
N PHE A 252 24.24 1.96 13.90
CA PHE A 252 23.83 0.57 13.64
C PHE A 252 23.43 -0.18 14.90
N PHE A 253 24.04 0.09 16.04
CA PHE A 253 23.64 -0.48 17.30
C PHE A 253 22.21 -0.06 17.69
N VAL A 254 21.88 1.23 17.65
CA VAL A 254 20.52 1.72 17.92
C VAL A 254 19.51 1.11 16.94
N MET A 255 19.85 1.09 15.64
CA MET A 255 19.01 0.48 14.60
C MET A 255 18.78 -1.00 14.88
N GLY A 256 19.82 -1.75 15.20
CA GLY A 256 19.75 -3.19 15.51
C GLY A 256 18.93 -3.49 16.78
N VAL A 257 19.14 -2.70 17.84
CA VAL A 257 18.37 -2.85 19.10
C VAL A 257 16.87 -2.62 18.85
N VAL A 258 16.50 -1.55 18.16
CA VAL A 258 15.10 -1.27 17.84
C VAL A 258 14.52 -2.35 16.92
N PHE A 259 15.29 -2.80 15.93
CA PHE A 259 14.88 -3.92 15.08
C PHE A 259 14.59 -5.17 15.90
N LEU A 260 15.47 -5.55 16.83
CA LEU A 260 15.28 -6.74 17.69
C LEU A 260 14.11 -6.59 18.66
N ILE A 261 13.89 -5.39 19.22
CA ILE A 261 12.73 -5.12 20.08
C ILE A 261 11.42 -5.28 19.30
N CYS A 262 11.40 -4.74 18.08
CA CYS A 262 10.21 -4.77 17.22
C CYS A 262 10.02 -6.10 16.46
N ASN A 263 11.06 -6.92 16.34
CA ASN A 263 11.06 -8.19 15.62
C ASN A 263 11.88 -9.28 16.34
N PRO A 264 11.56 -9.63 17.61
CA PRO A 264 12.30 -10.67 18.34
C PRO A 264 12.18 -12.05 17.70
N THR A 265 11.17 -12.31 16.87
CA THR A 265 10.99 -13.59 16.17
C THR A 265 12.14 -13.90 15.21
N ILE A 266 12.95 -12.91 14.81
CA ILE A 266 14.17 -13.15 14.02
C ILE A 266 15.19 -14.07 14.72
N LEU A 267 15.11 -14.18 16.05
CA LEU A 267 15.97 -15.06 16.84
C LEU A 267 15.48 -16.53 16.83
N LEU A 268 14.29 -16.81 16.33
CA LEU A 268 13.72 -18.15 16.28
C LEU A 268 14.24 -18.91 15.04
N PRO A 269 14.72 -20.17 15.19
CA PRO A 269 15.19 -20.96 14.05
C PRO A 269 14.12 -21.18 12.97
N GLY A 270 12.85 -21.31 13.37
CA GLY A 270 11.71 -21.44 12.44
C GLY A 270 11.55 -20.24 11.52
N THR A 271 11.87 -19.02 11.97
CA THR A 271 11.84 -17.80 11.14
C THR A 271 12.84 -17.90 9.97
N TRP A 272 14.06 -18.35 10.24
CA TRP A 272 15.08 -18.56 9.21
C TRP A 272 14.69 -19.66 8.21
N LYS A 273 14.06 -20.73 8.70
CA LYS A 273 13.52 -21.79 7.86
C LYS A 273 12.41 -21.25 6.95
N ALA A 274 11.48 -20.46 7.47
CA ALA A 274 10.41 -19.81 6.70
C ALA A 274 10.99 -18.89 5.63
N MET A 275 11.96 -18.04 5.98
CA MET A 275 12.66 -17.16 5.03
C MET A 275 13.40 -17.95 3.94
N SER A 276 14.10 -19.00 4.32
CA SER A 276 14.81 -19.88 3.36
C SER A 276 13.84 -20.56 2.41
N ASN A 277 12.74 -21.10 2.91
CA ASN A 277 11.70 -21.70 2.08
C ASN A 277 11.12 -20.67 1.11
N PHE A 278 10.76 -19.49 1.59
CA PHE A 278 10.21 -18.41 0.75
C PHE A 278 11.19 -18.01 -0.36
N THR A 279 12.49 -17.91 -0.08
CA THR A 279 13.50 -17.59 -1.10
C THR A 279 13.83 -18.76 -2.02
N SER A 280 13.68 -20.00 -1.56
CA SER A 280 13.91 -21.22 -2.36
C SER A 280 12.72 -21.59 -3.22
N TYR A 281 11.51 -21.19 -2.85
CA TYR A 281 10.35 -21.28 -3.72
C TYR A 281 10.61 -20.40 -4.94
N ARG A 282 10.99 -21.04 -6.04
CA ARG A 282 11.26 -20.39 -7.33
C ARG A 282 10.03 -19.68 -7.90
N ASN A 283 8.88 -19.96 -7.34
CA ASN A 283 7.60 -19.37 -7.69
C ASN A 283 7.07 -18.62 -6.48
N MET A 284 6.85 -17.33 -6.60
CA MET A 284 6.06 -16.58 -5.61
C MET A 284 4.60 -16.99 -5.76
N ALA A 285 4.18 -18.08 -5.11
CA ALA A 285 2.83 -18.60 -5.02
C ALA A 285 2.11 -18.91 -6.34
N HIS A 286 2.45 -18.26 -7.47
CA HIS A 286 1.78 -18.38 -8.76
C HIS A 286 2.80 -18.40 -9.90
N ASP A 287 2.53 -19.21 -10.94
CA ASP A 287 3.42 -19.35 -12.10
C ASP A 287 3.38 -18.14 -13.04
N SER A 288 2.36 -17.33 -12.95
CA SER A 288 2.11 -16.20 -13.84
C SER A 288 1.25 -15.11 -13.20
N TYR A 289 1.22 -13.96 -13.88
CA TYR A 289 0.41 -12.79 -13.53
C TYR A 289 -0.34 -12.28 -14.76
N GLU A 290 -1.63 -11.98 -14.59
CA GLU A 290 -2.47 -11.41 -15.65
C GLU A 290 -2.32 -9.89 -15.67
N PHE A 291 -1.79 -9.36 -16.80
CA PHE A 291 -1.62 -7.93 -17.01
C PHE A 291 -2.15 -7.52 -18.37
N MET A 292 -3.12 -6.59 -18.40
CA MET A 292 -3.74 -6.04 -19.61
C MET A 292 -4.26 -7.12 -20.58
N GLY A 293 -4.82 -8.21 -20.03
CA GLY A 293 -5.34 -9.34 -20.79
C GLY A 293 -4.29 -10.32 -21.32
N GLY A 294 -3.01 -10.08 -21.07
CA GLY A 294 -1.92 -11.02 -21.32
C GLY A 294 -1.52 -11.75 -20.04
N LEU A 295 -1.06 -13.00 -20.18
CA LEU A 295 -0.53 -13.82 -19.10
C LEU A 295 0.99 -13.87 -19.19
N TYR A 296 1.68 -13.46 -18.11
CA TYR A 296 3.14 -13.32 -18.07
C TYR A 296 3.73 -14.20 -16.97
N PRO A 297 4.89 -14.86 -17.18
CA PRO A 297 5.61 -15.56 -16.12
C PRO A 297 5.89 -14.62 -14.94
N HIS A 298 5.59 -15.08 -13.70
CA HIS A 298 5.71 -14.27 -12.49
C HIS A 298 6.82 -14.80 -11.57
N ARG A 299 8.08 -14.58 -11.99
CA ARG A 299 9.25 -15.03 -11.24
C ARG A 299 10.23 -13.88 -11.05
N PHE A 300 10.66 -13.62 -9.83
CA PHE A 300 11.67 -12.60 -9.55
C PHE A 300 12.98 -12.80 -10.30
N GLN A 301 13.34 -14.07 -10.52
CA GLN A 301 14.60 -14.45 -11.15
C GLN A 301 14.61 -14.27 -12.67
N ASP A 302 13.45 -14.11 -13.28
CA ASP A 302 13.30 -13.94 -14.72
C ASP A 302 13.47 -12.45 -15.09
N TRP A 303 14.66 -11.90 -14.82
CA TRP A 303 14.99 -10.51 -15.10
C TRP A 303 14.66 -10.18 -16.55
N PHE A 304 13.84 -9.11 -16.75
CA PHE A 304 13.35 -8.65 -18.05
C PHE A 304 12.46 -9.62 -18.83
N ARG A 305 12.17 -10.82 -18.33
CA ARG A 305 11.38 -11.86 -19.03
C ARG A 305 9.98 -12.08 -18.46
N GLY A 306 9.65 -11.49 -17.31
CA GLY A 306 8.33 -11.55 -16.68
C GLY A 306 7.38 -10.48 -17.19
N GLU A 307 6.63 -9.85 -16.28
CA GLU A 307 5.78 -8.73 -16.67
C GLU A 307 6.60 -7.61 -17.31
N PRO A 308 6.00 -6.91 -18.32
CA PRO A 308 6.68 -5.90 -19.13
C PRO A 308 7.31 -4.78 -18.30
N TRP A 309 8.40 -4.20 -18.79
CA TRP A 309 9.09 -3.07 -18.16
C TRP A 309 8.17 -1.86 -17.94
N TYR A 310 7.13 -1.70 -18.76
CA TYR A 310 6.17 -0.59 -18.66
C TYR A 310 5.04 -0.84 -17.65
N PHE A 311 5.03 -1.97 -16.92
CA PHE A 311 4.00 -2.35 -15.95
C PHE A 311 3.64 -1.21 -14.98
N TYR A 312 4.65 -0.63 -14.32
CA TYR A 312 4.41 0.47 -13.38
C TYR A 312 4.07 1.80 -14.06
N PHE A 313 4.53 2.03 -15.28
CA PHE A 313 4.10 3.19 -16.06
C PHE A 313 2.62 3.09 -16.42
N ALA A 314 2.15 1.90 -16.84
CA ALA A 314 0.74 1.64 -17.07
C ALA A 314 -0.08 1.82 -15.78
N LEU A 315 0.43 1.32 -14.64
CA LEU A 315 -0.22 1.50 -13.34
C LEU A 315 -0.36 2.98 -12.96
N ILE A 316 0.70 3.76 -13.07
CA ILE A 316 0.68 5.20 -12.78
C ILE A 316 -0.30 5.92 -13.72
N ALA A 317 -0.23 5.64 -15.02
CA ALA A 317 -1.06 6.30 -16.03
C ALA A 317 -2.55 6.01 -15.85
N THR A 318 -2.91 4.78 -15.44
CA THR A 318 -4.30 4.34 -15.36
C THR A 318 -4.92 4.52 -13.97
N LYS A 319 -4.11 4.57 -12.91
CA LYS A 319 -4.59 4.59 -11.52
C LYS A 319 -4.42 5.92 -10.80
N LEU A 320 -3.61 6.85 -11.28
CA LEU A 320 -3.58 8.18 -10.70
C LEU A 320 -4.74 9.05 -11.21
N PRO A 321 -5.34 9.92 -10.38
CA PRO A 321 -6.24 10.96 -10.84
C PRO A 321 -5.58 11.83 -11.91
N VAL A 322 -6.30 12.15 -12.98
CA VAL A 322 -5.73 12.75 -14.20
C VAL A 322 -4.95 14.04 -13.93
N LEU A 323 -5.50 14.94 -13.11
CA LEU A 323 -4.81 16.18 -12.77
C LEU A 323 -3.55 15.95 -11.92
N SER A 324 -3.56 14.93 -11.05
CA SER A 324 -2.38 14.50 -10.31
C SER A 324 -1.32 13.93 -11.24
N LEU A 325 -1.71 13.13 -12.23
CA LEU A 325 -0.81 12.55 -13.24
C LEU A 325 -0.13 13.64 -14.09
N PHE A 326 -0.89 14.60 -14.64
CA PHE A 326 -0.30 15.72 -15.39
C PHE A 326 0.62 16.57 -14.52
N SER A 327 0.22 16.81 -13.27
CA SER A 327 1.05 17.53 -12.29
C SER A 327 2.35 16.76 -11.99
N PHE A 328 2.28 15.43 -11.89
CA PHE A 328 3.45 14.57 -11.73
C PHE A 328 4.41 14.68 -12.93
N GLY A 329 3.88 14.59 -14.16
CA GLY A 329 4.68 14.75 -15.38
C GLY A 329 5.39 16.11 -15.44
N LEU A 330 4.68 17.20 -15.11
CA LEU A 330 5.26 18.52 -15.02
C LEU A 330 6.34 18.61 -13.92
N GLY A 331 6.04 18.10 -12.74
CA GLY A 331 6.97 18.05 -11.61
C GLY A 331 8.22 17.26 -11.93
N LEU A 332 8.09 16.10 -12.57
CA LEU A 332 9.21 15.26 -12.98
C LEU A 332 10.15 16.02 -13.94
N GLY A 333 9.60 16.74 -14.94
CA GLY A 333 10.39 17.61 -15.81
C GLY A 333 11.12 18.72 -15.04
N LEU A 334 10.53 19.22 -13.94
CA LEU A 334 11.15 20.26 -13.11
C LEU A 334 12.30 19.73 -12.24
N LEU A 335 12.32 18.45 -11.88
CA LEU A 335 13.42 17.85 -11.10
C LEU A 335 14.77 17.91 -11.85
N PHE A 336 14.75 17.94 -13.17
CA PHE A 336 15.97 18.09 -13.98
C PHE A 336 16.49 19.54 -14.06
N ARG A 337 15.75 20.52 -13.52
CA ARG A 337 16.17 21.92 -13.50
C ARG A 337 16.95 22.23 -12.22
N ARG A 338 18.14 22.84 -12.36
CA ARG A 338 19.00 23.27 -11.22
C ARG A 338 18.27 24.18 -10.22
N LYS A 339 17.30 24.96 -10.67
CA LYS A 339 16.52 25.89 -9.83
C LYS A 339 15.60 25.20 -8.83
N SER A 340 15.39 23.88 -8.94
CA SER A 340 14.56 23.09 -8.02
C SER A 340 15.25 22.74 -6.69
N GLY A 341 16.50 23.19 -6.49
CA GLY A 341 17.26 22.93 -5.28
C GLY A 341 17.82 21.49 -5.19
N ASP A 342 18.58 21.22 -4.14
CA ASP A 342 19.24 19.92 -3.96
C ASP A 342 18.27 18.81 -3.54
N GLY A 343 17.10 19.15 -2.96
CA GLY A 343 16.04 18.19 -2.62
C GLY A 343 15.56 17.35 -3.81
N ARG A 344 15.71 17.86 -5.05
CA ARG A 344 15.41 17.11 -6.27
C ARG A 344 16.19 15.80 -6.38
N TYR A 345 17.44 15.77 -5.91
CA TYR A 345 18.28 14.58 -5.96
C TYR A 345 17.78 13.48 -5.03
N PHE A 346 17.14 13.85 -3.91
CA PHE A 346 16.48 12.89 -3.04
C PHE A 346 15.38 12.14 -3.78
N LEU A 347 14.51 12.86 -4.52
CA LEU A 347 13.44 12.23 -5.30
C LEU A 347 13.98 11.43 -6.48
N LEU A 348 14.97 11.96 -7.22
CA LEU A 348 15.59 11.24 -8.34
C LEU A 348 16.27 9.94 -7.88
N LEU A 349 16.97 9.96 -6.75
CA LEU A 349 17.55 8.74 -6.16
C LEU A 349 16.47 7.77 -5.70
N TRP A 350 15.36 8.29 -5.13
CA TRP A 350 14.25 7.43 -4.73
C TRP A 350 13.64 6.73 -5.94
N PHE A 351 13.36 7.45 -7.02
CA PHE A 351 12.88 6.84 -8.26
C PHE A 351 13.87 5.85 -8.85
N SER A 352 15.16 6.20 -8.93
CA SER A 352 16.18 5.34 -9.55
C SER A 352 16.41 4.05 -8.77
N LEU A 353 16.61 4.15 -7.45
CA LEU A 353 16.85 2.97 -6.62
C LEU A 353 15.60 2.08 -6.51
N TRP A 354 14.41 2.70 -6.47
CA TRP A 354 13.17 1.95 -6.52
C TRP A 354 13.00 1.23 -7.87
N ALA A 355 13.23 1.92 -8.97
CA ALA A 355 13.13 1.33 -10.31
C ALA A 355 14.10 0.15 -10.50
N LEU A 356 15.35 0.28 -10.05
CA LEU A 356 16.31 -0.82 -10.08
C LEU A 356 15.81 -2.04 -9.31
N SER A 357 15.16 -1.82 -8.17
CA SER A 357 14.72 -2.91 -7.29
C SER A 357 13.42 -3.59 -7.73
N PHE A 358 12.51 -2.87 -8.39
CA PHE A 358 11.16 -3.37 -8.67
C PHE A 358 10.76 -3.40 -10.15
N MET A 359 11.45 -2.67 -11.04
CA MET A 359 11.14 -2.72 -12.47
C MET A 359 11.94 -3.77 -13.23
N ILE A 360 13.15 -4.09 -12.74
CA ILE A 360 14.04 -5.05 -13.39
C ILE A 360 13.61 -6.51 -13.15
N PRO A 361 13.24 -6.93 -11.90
CA PRO A 361 12.75 -8.28 -11.66
C PRO A 361 11.53 -8.64 -12.50
N GLY A 362 11.42 -9.92 -12.86
CA GLY A 362 10.32 -10.43 -13.68
C GLY A 362 8.97 -10.39 -12.96
N GLY A 363 8.95 -10.73 -11.68
CA GLY A 363 7.72 -10.68 -10.87
C GLY A 363 7.43 -9.29 -10.34
N LYS A 364 6.26 -8.72 -10.68
CA LYS A 364 5.83 -7.37 -10.28
C LYS A 364 4.44 -7.42 -9.65
N PHE A 365 4.26 -6.69 -8.54
CA PHE A 365 2.96 -6.47 -7.92
C PHE A 365 2.66 -4.97 -7.86
N THR A 366 1.40 -4.60 -8.07
CA THR A 366 0.99 -3.18 -8.02
C THR A 366 1.27 -2.55 -6.66
N ARG A 367 1.15 -3.32 -5.56
CA ARG A 367 1.41 -2.86 -4.19
C ARG A 367 2.84 -2.40 -3.93
N TYR A 368 3.82 -2.84 -4.74
CA TYR A 368 5.20 -2.35 -4.59
C TYR A 368 5.34 -0.86 -4.92
N LEU A 369 4.39 -0.30 -5.70
CA LEU A 369 4.34 1.14 -5.96
C LEU A 369 4.12 1.95 -4.69
N THR A 370 3.52 1.38 -3.63
CA THR A 370 3.30 2.04 -2.34
C THR A 370 4.60 2.63 -1.78
N SER A 371 5.73 1.95 -1.99
CA SER A 371 7.03 2.38 -1.48
C SER A 371 7.65 3.57 -2.22
N VAL A 372 7.14 3.96 -3.39
CA VAL A 372 7.57 5.15 -4.15
C VAL A 372 6.43 6.17 -4.35
N LEU A 373 5.20 5.80 -4.06
CA LEU A 373 4.03 6.66 -4.26
C LEU A 373 4.14 8.03 -3.54
N PRO A 374 4.70 8.14 -2.32
CA PRO A 374 4.95 9.46 -1.73
C PRO A 374 5.88 10.34 -2.58
N ALA A 375 6.93 9.76 -3.19
CA ALA A 375 7.80 10.52 -4.09
C ALA A 375 7.06 11.00 -5.34
N ILE A 376 6.16 10.18 -5.89
CA ILE A 376 5.30 10.55 -7.03
C ILE A 376 4.41 11.73 -6.63
N LEU A 377 3.75 11.68 -5.48
CA LEU A 377 2.82 12.73 -5.04
C LEU A 377 3.54 14.02 -4.60
N ILE A 378 4.74 13.92 -4.00
CA ILE A 378 5.60 15.09 -3.75
C ILE A 378 6.01 15.73 -5.07
N THR A 379 6.38 14.94 -6.06
CA THR A 379 6.72 15.43 -7.40
C THR A 379 5.53 16.09 -8.08
N ALA A 380 4.33 15.50 -7.96
CA ALA A 380 3.09 16.12 -8.42
C ALA A 380 2.83 17.46 -7.72
N ALA A 381 3.04 17.54 -6.40
CA ALA A 381 2.89 18.79 -5.65
C ALA A 381 3.86 19.90 -6.13
N ILE A 382 5.09 19.55 -6.51
CA ILE A 382 6.04 20.48 -7.15
C ILE A 382 5.45 21.00 -8.48
N GLY A 383 4.86 20.12 -9.29
CA GLY A 383 4.20 20.48 -10.55
C GLY A 383 3.02 21.42 -10.34
N VAL A 384 2.13 21.09 -9.37
CA VAL A 384 0.99 21.94 -8.98
C VAL A 384 1.48 23.32 -8.53
N GLN A 385 2.44 23.38 -7.61
CA GLN A 385 2.98 24.64 -7.11
C GLN A 385 3.55 25.50 -8.23
N PHE A 386 4.30 24.90 -9.13
CA PHE A 386 4.87 25.62 -10.29
C PHE A 386 3.77 26.18 -11.20
N ALA A 387 2.82 25.34 -11.61
CA ALA A 387 1.71 25.75 -12.46
C ALA A 387 0.86 26.85 -11.79
N ALA A 388 0.55 26.69 -10.51
CA ALA A 388 -0.22 27.65 -9.72
C ALA A 388 0.50 29.02 -9.63
N ARG A 389 1.81 29.00 -9.39
CA ARG A 389 2.61 30.24 -9.36
C ARG A 389 2.70 30.90 -10.75
N ARG A 390 2.70 30.13 -11.83
CA ARG A 390 2.69 30.67 -13.20
C ARG A 390 1.34 31.29 -13.52
N LEU A 391 0.25 30.56 -13.25
CA LEU A 391 -1.11 31.04 -13.44
C LEU A 391 -1.37 32.33 -12.62
N GLY A 392 -1.01 32.33 -11.34
CA GLY A 392 -1.19 33.51 -10.48
C GLY A 392 -0.48 34.75 -11.04
N ARG A 393 0.76 34.60 -11.53
CA ARG A 393 1.48 35.73 -12.17
C ARG A 393 0.84 36.18 -13.47
N LEU A 394 0.32 35.25 -14.25
CA LEU A 394 -0.39 35.59 -15.50
C LEU A 394 -1.67 36.36 -15.20
N CYS A 395 -2.51 35.89 -14.28
CA CYS A 395 -3.74 36.56 -13.87
C CYS A 395 -3.46 37.96 -13.32
N ALA A 396 -2.49 38.10 -12.41
CA ALA A 396 -2.12 39.39 -11.86
C ALA A 396 -1.68 40.40 -12.93
N ARG A 397 -0.94 39.93 -13.93
CA ARG A 397 -0.47 40.76 -15.04
C ARG A 397 -1.59 41.14 -16.02
N VAL A 398 -2.46 40.16 -16.40
CA VAL A 398 -3.53 40.39 -17.38
C VAL A 398 -4.62 41.29 -16.84
N PHE A 399 -4.96 41.16 -15.57
CA PHE A 399 -6.03 41.91 -14.93
C PHE A 399 -5.53 43.08 -14.05
N GLU A 400 -4.22 43.36 -14.07
CA GLU A 400 -3.56 44.43 -13.28
C GLU A 400 -3.93 44.41 -11.79
N ASN A 401 -4.15 43.21 -11.24
CA ASN A 401 -4.60 43.02 -9.85
C ASN A 401 -3.75 41.98 -9.13
N GLU A 402 -2.90 42.43 -8.20
CA GLU A 402 -1.99 41.59 -7.42
C GLU A 402 -2.73 40.57 -6.52
N SER A 403 -3.95 40.88 -6.07
CA SER A 403 -4.74 39.96 -5.25
C SER A 403 -5.10 38.68 -6.02
N LEU A 404 -5.31 38.77 -7.34
CA LEU A 404 -5.59 37.61 -8.21
C LEU A 404 -4.43 36.60 -8.24
N LYS A 405 -3.23 37.03 -7.92
CA LYS A 405 -2.07 36.13 -7.80
C LYS A 405 -2.27 35.06 -6.73
N VAL A 406 -2.82 35.45 -5.59
CA VAL A 406 -3.09 34.54 -4.48
C VAL A 406 -4.30 33.65 -4.77
N TYR A 407 -5.39 34.26 -5.23
CA TYR A 407 -6.62 33.52 -5.53
C TYR A 407 -6.46 32.49 -6.65
N ALA A 408 -5.80 32.85 -7.75
CA ALA A 408 -5.57 31.92 -8.86
C ALA A 408 -4.63 30.75 -8.45
N ARG A 409 -3.64 31.01 -7.58
CA ARG A 409 -2.78 29.96 -7.03
C ARG A 409 -3.58 28.99 -6.15
N ALA A 410 -4.39 29.52 -5.24
CA ALA A 410 -5.24 28.72 -4.37
C ALA A 410 -6.25 27.92 -5.19
N ALA A 411 -6.91 28.56 -6.17
CA ALA A 411 -7.90 27.92 -7.03
C ALA A 411 -7.33 26.72 -7.79
N LEU A 412 -6.14 26.85 -8.42
CA LEU A 412 -5.54 25.74 -9.16
C LEU A 412 -5.12 24.60 -8.22
N ALA A 413 -4.50 24.90 -7.08
CA ALA A 413 -4.14 23.88 -6.11
C ALA A 413 -5.38 23.15 -5.57
N SER A 414 -6.44 23.90 -5.21
CA SER A 414 -7.73 23.35 -4.79
C SER A 414 -8.37 22.47 -5.87
N LEU A 415 -8.34 22.89 -7.14
CA LEU A 415 -8.89 22.11 -8.24
C LEU A 415 -8.24 20.71 -8.34
N VAL A 416 -6.91 20.64 -8.23
CA VAL A 416 -6.20 19.36 -8.27
C VAL A 416 -6.54 18.49 -7.06
N ILE A 417 -6.57 19.08 -5.86
CA ILE A 417 -6.93 18.36 -4.62
C ILE A 417 -8.39 17.88 -4.66
N ILE A 418 -9.31 18.71 -5.09
CA ILE A 418 -10.74 18.35 -5.22
C ILE A 418 -10.91 17.24 -6.27
N SER A 419 -10.15 17.27 -7.37
CA SER A 419 -10.16 16.19 -8.36
C SER A 419 -9.70 14.85 -7.76
N ALA A 420 -8.67 14.85 -6.91
CA ALA A 420 -8.24 13.65 -6.19
C ALA A 420 -9.29 13.18 -5.18
N PHE A 421 -9.84 14.10 -4.37
CA PHE A 421 -10.94 13.82 -3.43
C PHE A 421 -12.15 13.20 -4.14
N TRP A 422 -12.57 13.78 -5.26
CA TRP A 422 -13.70 13.28 -6.05
C TRP A 422 -13.45 11.89 -6.62
N SER A 423 -12.21 11.64 -7.07
CA SER A 423 -11.78 10.33 -7.55
C SER A 423 -11.86 9.28 -6.43
N ALA A 424 -11.42 9.63 -5.21
CA ALA A 424 -11.54 8.76 -4.05
C ALA A 424 -13.00 8.53 -3.64
N ALA A 425 -13.82 9.60 -3.61
CA ALA A 425 -15.23 9.49 -3.25
C ALA A 425 -16.01 8.57 -4.19
N ARG A 426 -15.74 8.64 -5.49
CA ARG A 426 -16.36 7.75 -6.49
C ARG A 426 -15.88 6.30 -6.42
N ALA A 427 -14.64 6.08 -5.97
CA ALA A 427 -14.07 4.74 -5.86
C ALA A 427 -14.46 4.03 -4.55
N ALA A 428 -15.00 4.76 -3.57
CA ALA A 428 -15.38 4.19 -2.27
C ALA A 428 -16.49 3.14 -2.39
N PRO A 429 -16.41 2.03 -1.64
CA PRO A 429 -15.31 1.59 -0.78
C PRO A 429 -14.24 0.76 -1.50
N HIS A 430 -14.36 0.52 -2.83
CA HIS A 430 -13.54 -0.39 -3.64
C HIS A 430 -12.40 0.36 -4.37
N TYR A 431 -11.53 1.03 -3.62
CA TYR A 431 -10.52 1.97 -4.17
C TYR A 431 -9.51 1.31 -5.12
N ARG A 432 -9.22 0.01 -4.99
CA ARG A 432 -8.33 -0.72 -5.90
C ARG A 432 -8.92 -0.84 -7.31
N LEU A 433 -10.25 -0.86 -7.42
CA LEU A 433 -10.96 -0.86 -8.70
C LEU A 433 -11.02 0.52 -9.37
N TYR A 434 -10.54 1.59 -8.70
CA TYR A 434 -10.45 2.90 -9.33
C TYR A 434 -9.65 2.81 -10.64
N MET A 435 -10.22 3.40 -11.67
CA MET A 435 -9.58 3.55 -12.99
C MET A 435 -9.81 4.97 -13.48
N SER A 436 -8.73 5.66 -13.85
CA SER A 436 -8.82 7.00 -14.41
C SER A 436 -9.45 6.95 -15.82
N VAL A 437 -9.92 8.08 -16.31
CA VAL A 437 -10.46 8.15 -17.68
C VAL A 437 -9.42 7.77 -18.75
N LEU A 438 -8.13 7.96 -18.48
CA LEU A 438 -7.06 7.54 -19.38
C LEU A 438 -6.92 6.01 -19.43
N GLY A 439 -7.28 5.31 -18.36
CA GLY A 439 -7.38 3.85 -18.32
C GLY A 439 -8.73 3.31 -18.84
N GLY A 440 -9.62 4.17 -19.34
CA GLY A 440 -10.97 3.77 -19.79
C GLY A 440 -12.04 3.86 -18.69
N GLY A 441 -11.73 4.46 -17.55
CA GLY A 441 -12.69 4.69 -16.47
C GLY A 441 -13.24 3.40 -15.85
N HIS A 442 -14.38 3.50 -15.21
CA HIS A 442 -15.01 2.38 -14.49
C HIS A 442 -15.27 1.15 -15.38
N ALA A 443 -15.54 1.33 -16.68
CA ALA A 443 -15.79 0.23 -17.62
C ALA A 443 -14.58 -0.71 -17.79
N LYS A 444 -13.36 -0.25 -17.45
CA LYS A 444 -12.13 -1.03 -17.51
C LYS A 444 -11.60 -1.44 -16.13
N ALA A 445 -12.36 -1.19 -15.07
CA ALA A 445 -12.02 -1.65 -13.73
C ALA A 445 -11.86 -3.18 -13.71
N GLY A 446 -10.84 -3.67 -13.04
CA GLY A 446 -10.51 -5.09 -13.00
C GLY A 446 -9.91 -5.66 -14.28
N ALA A 447 -9.61 -4.84 -15.32
CA ALA A 447 -9.13 -5.35 -16.61
C ALA A 447 -7.61 -5.31 -16.77
N TYR A 448 -6.91 -4.42 -16.05
CA TYR A 448 -5.48 -4.25 -16.26
C TYR A 448 -4.62 -5.04 -15.27
N PHE A 449 -5.05 -5.13 -14.01
CA PHE A 449 -4.31 -5.78 -12.93
C PHE A 449 -5.29 -6.62 -12.07
N PRO A 450 -6.03 -7.58 -12.65
CA PRO A 450 -7.17 -8.20 -11.98
C PRO A 450 -6.79 -8.87 -10.66
N GLN A 451 -5.62 -9.49 -10.54
CA GLN A 451 -5.15 -10.10 -9.29
C GLN A 451 -5.06 -9.08 -8.15
N ASP A 452 -4.42 -7.94 -8.37
CA ASP A 452 -4.25 -6.89 -7.34
C ASP A 452 -5.49 -5.99 -7.20
N GLU A 453 -6.26 -5.81 -8.28
CA GLU A 453 -7.47 -4.99 -8.27
C GLU A 453 -8.59 -5.64 -7.45
N PHE A 454 -8.82 -6.94 -7.63
CA PHE A 454 -9.80 -7.69 -6.84
C PHE A 454 -9.23 -8.14 -5.49
N TYR A 455 -8.00 -8.61 -5.47
CA TYR A 455 -7.28 -9.05 -4.26
C TYR A 455 -8.12 -10.00 -3.40
N ASP A 456 -8.78 -10.98 -4.06
CA ASP A 456 -9.65 -12.02 -3.49
C ASP A 456 -10.91 -11.53 -2.75
N ALA A 457 -11.23 -10.25 -2.86
CA ALA A 457 -12.35 -9.61 -2.16
C ALA A 457 -13.72 -10.30 -2.36
N TYR A 458 -13.84 -11.04 -3.45
CA TYR A 458 -15.06 -11.79 -3.84
C TYR A 458 -15.29 -13.08 -3.06
N MET A 459 -14.25 -13.66 -2.41
CA MET A 459 -14.31 -15.04 -1.91
C MET A 459 -15.38 -15.25 -0.83
N GLN A 460 -15.58 -14.26 0.03
CA GLN A 460 -16.64 -14.30 1.04
C GLN A 460 -18.02 -14.50 0.40
N ASP A 461 -18.35 -13.68 -0.58
CA ASP A 461 -19.67 -13.72 -1.24
C ASP A 461 -19.84 -14.99 -2.09
N VAL A 462 -18.78 -15.43 -2.76
CA VAL A 462 -18.75 -16.71 -3.48
C VAL A 462 -19.12 -17.86 -2.55
N MET A 463 -18.48 -17.96 -1.39
CA MET A 463 -18.69 -19.08 -0.48
C MET A 463 -20.04 -19.00 0.22
N ILE A 464 -20.58 -17.82 0.52
CA ILE A 464 -21.95 -17.65 1.03
C ILE A 464 -22.96 -18.17 0.00
N GLU A 465 -22.77 -17.88 -1.28
CA GLU A 465 -23.70 -18.30 -2.33
C GLU A 465 -23.59 -19.81 -2.66
N ILE A 466 -22.36 -20.36 -2.63
CA ILE A 466 -22.15 -21.81 -2.77
C ILE A 466 -22.77 -22.56 -1.58
N ALA A 467 -22.59 -22.07 -0.36
CA ALA A 467 -23.11 -22.68 0.86
C ALA A 467 -24.63 -22.89 0.83
N LYS A 468 -25.37 -21.98 0.18
CA LYS A 468 -26.85 -22.06 0.01
C LYS A 468 -27.27 -23.14 -0.98
N ARG A 469 -26.42 -23.54 -1.92
CA ARG A 469 -26.75 -24.38 -3.08
C ARG A 469 -26.09 -25.75 -3.05
N ALA A 470 -24.94 -25.84 -2.38
CA ALA A 470 -24.17 -27.06 -2.38
C ALA A 470 -24.85 -28.20 -1.61
N ARG A 471 -24.83 -29.39 -2.20
CA ARG A 471 -25.18 -30.62 -1.50
C ARG A 471 -24.22 -30.87 -0.32
N PRO A 472 -24.58 -31.67 0.67
CA PRO A 472 -23.62 -32.11 1.69
C PRO A 472 -22.39 -32.75 1.05
N ASP A 473 -21.20 -32.49 1.65
CA ASP A 473 -19.92 -33.01 1.23
C ASP A 473 -19.52 -32.68 -0.23
N ALA A 474 -20.08 -31.60 -0.81
CA ALA A 474 -19.72 -31.16 -2.14
C ALA A 474 -18.26 -30.64 -2.16
N ARG A 475 -17.58 -30.85 -3.29
CA ARG A 475 -16.26 -30.27 -3.53
C ARG A 475 -16.41 -28.88 -4.16
N VAL A 476 -15.50 -27.98 -3.77
CA VAL A 476 -15.39 -26.63 -4.32
C VAL A 476 -13.96 -26.46 -4.82
N ALA A 477 -13.77 -26.56 -6.13
CA ALA A 477 -12.47 -26.38 -6.76
C ALA A 477 -12.19 -24.91 -7.05
N GLY A 478 -10.99 -24.44 -6.73
CA GLY A 478 -10.51 -23.08 -6.99
C GLY A 478 -9.04 -22.93 -6.62
N GLU A 479 -8.44 -21.80 -6.96
CA GLU A 479 -7.00 -21.56 -6.73
C GLU A 479 -6.66 -21.13 -5.30
N LEU A 480 -7.66 -20.96 -4.43
CA LEU A 480 -7.46 -20.50 -3.05
C LEU A 480 -8.24 -21.40 -2.06
N PRO A 481 -7.90 -22.68 -1.95
CA PRO A 481 -8.65 -23.63 -1.14
C PRO A 481 -8.69 -23.27 0.34
N SER A 482 -7.59 -22.74 0.89
CA SER A 482 -7.52 -22.32 2.30
C SER A 482 -8.48 -21.16 2.61
N LEU A 483 -8.55 -20.17 1.71
CA LEU A 483 -9.44 -19.02 1.86
C LEU A 483 -10.91 -19.42 1.66
N ALA A 484 -11.17 -20.28 0.69
CA ALA A 484 -12.51 -20.85 0.46
C ALA A 484 -12.97 -21.66 1.68
N SER A 485 -12.12 -22.52 2.25
CA SER A 485 -12.40 -23.31 3.45
C SER A 485 -12.69 -22.42 4.67
N TYR A 486 -11.93 -21.33 4.85
CA TYR A 486 -12.18 -20.36 5.91
C TYR A 486 -13.59 -19.76 5.82
N TYR A 487 -14.02 -19.35 4.61
CA TYR A 487 -15.36 -18.80 4.43
C TYR A 487 -16.48 -19.87 4.41
N ALA A 488 -16.19 -21.10 3.99
CA ALA A 488 -17.11 -22.23 4.15
C ALA A 488 -17.47 -22.47 5.63
N GLN A 489 -16.45 -22.49 6.51
CA GLN A 489 -16.66 -22.62 7.96
C GLN A 489 -17.48 -21.45 8.51
N ARG A 490 -17.24 -20.22 8.09
CA ARG A 490 -18.02 -19.03 8.50
C ARG A 490 -19.45 -19.05 7.97
N ALA A 491 -19.69 -19.71 6.85
CA ALA A 491 -21.04 -19.94 6.29
C ALA A 491 -21.75 -21.17 6.91
N ASN A 492 -21.22 -21.74 8.02
CA ASN A 492 -21.70 -22.94 8.68
C ASN A 492 -21.73 -24.19 7.77
N ARG A 493 -20.79 -24.27 6.82
CA ARG A 493 -20.63 -25.41 5.90
C ARG A 493 -19.21 -25.98 5.96
N PRO A 494 -18.77 -26.48 7.14
CA PRO A 494 -17.47 -27.12 7.28
C PRO A 494 -17.34 -28.45 6.53
N ASP A 495 -18.47 -28.99 6.06
CA ASP A 495 -18.59 -30.20 5.23
C ASP A 495 -18.05 -29.98 3.80
N LEU A 496 -17.99 -28.75 3.30
CA LEU A 496 -17.51 -28.49 1.95
C LEU A 496 -16.00 -28.73 1.82
N ALA A 497 -15.61 -29.61 0.90
CA ALA A 497 -14.22 -29.92 0.61
C ALA A 497 -13.65 -28.91 -0.41
N CYS A 498 -12.99 -27.86 0.06
CA CYS A 498 -12.33 -26.89 -0.80
C CYS A 498 -10.98 -27.43 -1.29
N VAL A 499 -10.79 -27.50 -2.60
CA VAL A 499 -9.64 -28.16 -3.25
C VAL A 499 -8.99 -27.24 -4.28
N GLU A 500 -7.68 -27.46 -4.52
CA GLU A 500 -6.93 -26.70 -5.51
C GLU A 500 -7.30 -27.18 -6.93
N PHE A 501 -7.77 -26.26 -7.77
CA PHE A 501 -8.17 -26.58 -9.14
C PHE A 501 -7.00 -26.99 -10.04
N SER A 502 -5.83 -26.39 -9.81
CA SER A 502 -4.62 -26.71 -10.58
C SER A 502 -3.95 -28.03 -10.19
N ASP A 503 -4.42 -28.71 -9.11
CA ASP A 503 -3.94 -30.04 -8.73
C ASP A 503 -4.65 -31.14 -9.55
N PRO A 504 -3.92 -31.89 -10.40
CA PRO A 504 -4.50 -32.97 -11.20
C PRO A 504 -5.22 -34.04 -10.38
N GLN A 505 -4.67 -34.40 -9.20
CA GLN A 505 -5.23 -35.43 -8.34
C GLN A 505 -6.57 -35.01 -7.73
N GLU A 506 -6.73 -33.73 -7.41
CA GLU A 506 -8.00 -33.19 -6.91
C GLU A 506 -9.02 -33.01 -8.02
N LEU A 507 -8.58 -32.63 -9.24
CA LEU A 507 -9.45 -32.52 -10.40
C LEU A 507 -10.10 -33.86 -10.78
N GLU A 508 -9.36 -34.98 -10.68
CA GLU A 508 -9.92 -36.33 -10.95
C GLU A 508 -11.01 -36.74 -9.98
N LYS A 509 -11.00 -36.24 -8.75
CA LYS A 509 -11.98 -36.57 -7.69
C LYS A 509 -13.28 -35.79 -7.81
N LEU A 510 -13.36 -34.77 -8.67
CA LEU A 510 -14.58 -33.97 -8.86
C LEU A 510 -15.68 -34.81 -9.51
N VAL A 511 -16.90 -34.62 -9.05
CA VAL A 511 -18.10 -35.34 -9.54
C VAL A 511 -19.20 -34.35 -9.95
N PRO A 512 -20.21 -34.79 -10.73
CA PRO A 512 -21.34 -33.93 -11.07
C PRO A 512 -22.03 -33.37 -9.83
N GLY A 513 -22.32 -32.06 -9.85
CA GLY A 513 -22.88 -31.31 -8.72
C GLY A 513 -21.82 -30.66 -7.81
N ASP A 514 -20.52 -30.86 -8.08
CA ASP A 514 -19.44 -30.09 -7.45
C ASP A 514 -19.32 -28.70 -8.10
N PHE A 515 -18.61 -27.80 -7.43
CA PHE A 515 -18.46 -26.40 -7.85
C PHE A 515 -17.06 -26.11 -8.33
N LEU A 516 -16.95 -25.17 -9.29
CA LEU A 516 -15.67 -24.60 -9.69
C LEU A 516 -15.76 -23.07 -9.67
N ILE A 517 -14.76 -22.43 -9.06
CA ILE A 517 -14.63 -20.99 -8.97
C ILE A 517 -13.60 -20.52 -10.01
N ASP A 518 -14.06 -19.82 -11.03
CA ASP A 518 -13.24 -19.15 -12.04
C ASP A 518 -13.16 -17.66 -11.68
N ALA A 519 -12.10 -17.29 -11.02
CA ALA A 519 -11.91 -15.93 -10.50
C ALA A 519 -10.96 -15.11 -11.35
N ARG A 520 -11.30 -13.86 -11.60
CA ARG A 520 -10.45 -12.93 -12.33
C ARG A 520 -9.15 -12.64 -11.55
N GLY A 521 -8.03 -12.68 -12.26
CA GLY A 521 -6.70 -12.58 -11.66
C GLY A 521 -6.18 -13.89 -11.05
N ARG A 522 -6.92 -15.00 -11.23
CA ARG A 522 -6.52 -16.36 -10.82
C ARG A 522 -6.39 -17.30 -12.01
N THR A 523 -6.24 -16.73 -13.20
CA THR A 523 -5.80 -17.48 -14.39
C THR A 523 -4.28 -17.56 -14.40
N TYR A 524 -3.75 -18.77 -14.55
CA TYR A 524 -2.33 -19.08 -14.53
C TYR A 524 -1.91 -19.88 -15.78
N LEU A 525 -0.61 -20.00 -16.06
CA LEU A 525 -0.14 -20.80 -17.19
C LEU A 525 -0.57 -22.26 -17.10
N ASN A 526 -0.67 -22.78 -15.87
CA ASN A 526 -1.07 -24.16 -15.62
C ASN A 526 -2.59 -24.40 -15.67
N ASN A 527 -3.45 -23.39 -15.60
CA ASN A 527 -4.91 -23.59 -15.60
C ASN A 527 -5.64 -22.91 -16.77
N GLN A 528 -4.97 -22.00 -17.52
CA GLN A 528 -5.62 -21.19 -18.56
C GLN A 528 -6.38 -22.00 -19.62
N VAL A 529 -5.81 -23.12 -20.06
CA VAL A 529 -6.41 -23.97 -21.11
C VAL A 529 -7.67 -24.64 -20.60
N MET A 530 -7.63 -25.17 -19.36
CA MET A 530 -8.77 -25.82 -18.71
C MET A 530 -9.91 -24.82 -18.49
N LEU A 531 -9.60 -23.61 -17.99
CA LEU A 531 -10.61 -22.54 -17.81
C LEU A 531 -11.19 -22.10 -19.16
N ALA A 532 -10.37 -21.95 -20.18
CA ALA A 532 -10.84 -21.59 -21.52
C ALA A 532 -11.79 -22.66 -22.07
N ARG A 533 -11.48 -23.94 -21.85
CA ARG A 533 -12.33 -25.06 -22.28
C ARG A 533 -13.63 -25.12 -21.51
N LEU A 534 -13.58 -24.94 -20.19
CA LEU A 534 -14.78 -24.88 -19.34
C LEU A 534 -15.75 -23.80 -19.83
N ARG A 535 -15.24 -22.59 -20.10
CA ARG A 535 -16.05 -21.44 -20.58
C ARG A 535 -16.71 -21.68 -21.93
N GLN A 536 -16.20 -22.62 -22.75
CA GLN A 536 -16.80 -23.02 -24.04
C GLN A 536 -17.97 -24.01 -23.88
N VAL A 537 -17.89 -24.90 -22.87
CA VAL A 537 -18.84 -26.02 -22.73
C VAL A 537 -19.87 -25.81 -21.63
N SER A 538 -19.65 -24.87 -20.73
CA SER A 538 -20.53 -24.59 -19.59
C SER A 538 -20.75 -23.10 -19.38
N GLN A 539 -21.90 -22.75 -18.81
CA GLN A 539 -22.21 -21.37 -18.41
C GLN A 539 -22.13 -21.26 -16.87
N PRO A 540 -21.63 -20.14 -16.34
CA PRO A 540 -21.63 -19.95 -14.90
C PRO A 540 -23.04 -19.85 -14.34
N VAL A 541 -23.30 -20.53 -13.24
CA VAL A 541 -24.60 -20.46 -12.53
C VAL A 541 -24.69 -19.19 -11.67
N LEU A 542 -23.55 -18.59 -11.33
CA LEU A 542 -23.44 -17.36 -10.55
C LEU A 542 -22.32 -16.49 -11.08
N THR A 543 -22.57 -15.18 -11.08
CA THR A 543 -21.54 -14.16 -11.26
C THR A 543 -21.49 -13.30 -10.00
N ILE A 544 -20.35 -13.31 -9.34
CA ILE A 544 -20.10 -12.51 -8.13
C ILE A 544 -19.30 -11.27 -8.52
N SER A 545 -19.76 -10.12 -8.04
CA SER A 545 -19.14 -8.82 -8.34
C SER A 545 -18.56 -8.19 -7.08
N VAL A 546 -17.47 -7.46 -7.24
CA VAL A 546 -16.97 -6.53 -6.22
C VAL A 546 -17.44 -5.13 -6.63
N GLY A 547 -18.30 -4.52 -5.82
CA GLY A 547 -19.07 -3.37 -6.26
C GLY A 547 -19.94 -3.73 -7.48
N SER A 548 -19.73 -3.06 -8.61
CA SER A 548 -20.45 -3.35 -9.87
C SER A 548 -19.59 -4.11 -10.90
N VAL A 549 -18.38 -4.54 -10.51
CA VAL A 549 -17.42 -5.17 -11.44
C VAL A 549 -17.43 -6.68 -11.23
N PRO A 550 -17.78 -7.51 -12.25
CA PRO A 550 -17.68 -8.96 -12.15
C PRO A 550 -16.28 -9.42 -11.74
N ALA A 551 -16.19 -10.24 -10.71
CA ALA A 551 -14.94 -10.67 -10.10
C ALA A 551 -14.73 -12.19 -10.14
N ALA A 552 -15.79 -12.97 -9.99
CA ALA A 552 -15.74 -14.42 -10.04
C ALA A 552 -16.98 -15.03 -10.69
N TYR A 553 -16.77 -16.14 -11.38
CA TYR A 553 -17.80 -16.95 -12.01
C TYR A 553 -17.81 -18.32 -11.35
N VAL A 554 -18.98 -18.77 -10.93
CA VAL A 554 -19.15 -20.08 -10.27
C VAL A 554 -19.87 -21.02 -11.21
N TYR A 555 -19.29 -22.17 -11.45
CA TYR A 555 -19.85 -23.24 -12.26
C TYR A 555 -20.29 -24.40 -11.37
N VAL A 556 -21.42 -25.02 -11.70
CA VAL A 556 -21.79 -26.35 -11.21
C VAL A 556 -21.35 -27.35 -12.27
N LEU A 557 -20.49 -28.27 -11.86
CA LEU A 557 -19.90 -29.25 -12.79
C LEU A 557 -20.91 -30.32 -13.13
N ASP A 558 -21.06 -30.59 -14.43
CA ASP A 558 -21.81 -31.71 -14.99
C ASP A 558 -20.88 -32.71 -15.67
N GLN A 559 -21.40 -33.76 -16.26
CA GLN A 559 -20.58 -34.75 -16.96
C GLN A 559 -19.82 -34.15 -18.15
N THR A 560 -20.42 -33.18 -18.85
CA THR A 560 -19.80 -32.53 -20.02
C THR A 560 -18.60 -31.68 -19.62
N SER A 561 -18.76 -30.83 -18.60
CA SER A 561 -17.70 -30.00 -18.07
C SER A 561 -16.56 -30.83 -17.48
N LEU A 562 -16.87 -31.90 -16.73
CA LEU A 562 -15.85 -32.79 -16.17
C LEU A 562 -15.09 -33.54 -17.26
N ALA A 563 -15.76 -34.05 -18.31
CA ALA A 563 -15.11 -34.69 -19.44
C ALA A 563 -14.17 -33.72 -20.19
N ALA A 564 -14.61 -32.48 -20.38
CA ALA A 564 -13.80 -31.42 -21.00
C ALA A 564 -12.53 -31.10 -20.17
N LEU A 565 -12.66 -30.95 -18.84
CA LEU A 565 -11.54 -30.67 -17.94
C LEU A 565 -10.54 -31.82 -17.88
N ARG A 566 -11.03 -33.07 -17.77
CA ARG A 566 -10.17 -34.29 -17.73
C ARG A 566 -9.48 -34.55 -19.06
N GLY A 567 -10.15 -34.27 -20.18
CA GLY A 567 -9.53 -34.38 -21.50
C GLY A 567 -8.33 -33.46 -21.68
N GLU A 568 -8.41 -32.23 -21.17
CA GLU A 568 -7.28 -31.30 -21.18
C GLU A 568 -6.15 -31.70 -20.23
N LEU A 569 -6.46 -32.36 -19.11
CA LEU A 569 -5.44 -32.90 -18.21
C LEU A 569 -4.60 -33.99 -18.90
N GLN A 570 -5.25 -34.96 -19.56
CA GLN A 570 -4.57 -36.04 -20.32
C GLN A 570 -3.71 -35.50 -21.48
N ASN A 571 -4.14 -34.43 -22.13
CA ASN A 571 -3.36 -33.77 -23.18
C ASN A 571 -2.08 -33.12 -22.68
N ARG A 572 -2.01 -32.73 -21.39
CA ARG A 572 -0.81 -32.14 -20.75
C ARG A 572 0.23 -33.19 -20.36
N GLU A 573 -0.19 -34.38 -20.03
CA GLU A 573 0.72 -35.47 -19.64
C GLU A 573 1.40 -36.14 -20.84
N ARG A 574 0.89 -35.87 -22.06
CA ARG A 574 1.49 -36.30 -23.33
C ARG A 574 2.41 -35.23 -23.90
#